data_2ecb0416a8801a82f5ff3f1152b80c4f
#
_entry.id   2ecb0416a8801a82f5ff3f1152b80c4f
#
_cell.length_a   1.000
_cell.length_b   1.000
_cell.length_c   1.000
_cell.angle_alpha   90.00
_cell.angle_beta   90.00
_cell.angle_gamma   90.00
#
_symmetry.space_group_name_H-M   'P 1'
#
loop_
_entity.id
_entity.type
_entity.pdbx_description
1 polymer ?
#
loop_
_entity_poly.entity_id
_entity_poly.type
_entity_poly.pdbx_seq_one_letter_code
_entity_poly.pdbx_strand_id
1 'polypeptide(L)'
;MSSRQLAIELSEVGVRFSEISMGVISTFEHLFKDRQEYKFRDVLDEFYAQTGLKEKDFDEYTLSWSAERSTLVPSNIFGESNPVELFNLCFGKDIPAGTIDYNRIPEHGIVNIYQIPDWVKSYIVTRFPRTVLQHENSHLIRGLFADSTFRLAILLIPYGTYFSLMMAKENKLIYSSHFDYQSIEDVVYHLAFVLQQKELMNQEGKLRITQGIGSGSEFSEELINQLSKFPDLSKLTLLNDPHFITNAQRLCV
;
A
#
# COMPACT_ATOMS: atom_id res chain seq x y z
N MET A 1 27.75 -6.56 -6.96
CA MET A 1 27.24 -5.28 -7.53
C MET A 1 25.95 -4.97 -6.82
N SER A 2 25.73 -3.75 -6.35
CA SER A 2 24.45 -3.36 -5.73
C SER A 2 23.41 -3.29 -6.84
N SER A 3 22.35 -4.10 -6.77
CA SER A 3 21.21 -4.08 -7.70
C SER A 3 20.54 -2.70 -7.66
N ARG A 4 20.25 -2.13 -8.81
CA ARG A 4 19.43 -0.90 -8.95
C ARG A 4 17.99 -1.31 -9.24
N GLN A 5 17.08 -0.86 -8.41
CA GLN A 5 15.67 -1.18 -8.53
C GLN A 5 14.86 0.08 -8.84
N LEU A 6 13.88 -0.03 -9.72
CA LEU A 6 12.81 0.92 -9.90
C LEU A 6 11.54 0.37 -9.25
N ALA A 7 11.15 0.97 -8.15
CA ALA A 7 9.87 0.72 -7.51
C ALA A 7 8.83 1.71 -8.03
N ILE A 8 7.72 1.20 -8.54
CA ILE A 8 6.61 1.98 -9.09
C ILE A 8 5.42 1.82 -8.15
N GLU A 9 4.88 2.90 -7.66
CA GLU A 9 3.60 2.95 -6.97
C GLU A 9 2.61 3.62 -7.92
N LEU A 10 1.50 2.96 -8.23
CA LEU A 10 0.50 3.44 -9.17
C LEU A 10 -0.90 3.27 -8.58
N SER A 11 -1.72 4.31 -8.72
CA SER A 11 -3.12 4.33 -8.32
C SER A 11 -3.96 5.09 -9.35
N GLU A 12 -5.25 5.18 -9.13
CA GLU A 12 -6.15 6.01 -9.95
C GLU A 12 -5.92 7.52 -9.78
N VAL A 13 -5.18 7.93 -8.75
CA VAL A 13 -4.96 9.35 -8.43
C VAL A 13 -3.56 9.84 -8.78
N GLY A 14 -2.60 8.95 -9.04
CA GLY A 14 -1.24 9.36 -9.35
C GLY A 14 -0.27 8.20 -9.47
N VAL A 15 0.99 8.56 -9.70
CA VAL A 15 2.13 7.64 -9.81
C VAL A 15 3.32 8.17 -9.02
N ARG A 16 4.06 7.26 -8.42
CA ARG A 16 5.34 7.53 -7.77
C ARG A 16 6.39 6.57 -8.32
N PHE A 17 7.48 7.11 -8.86
CA PHE A 17 8.67 6.36 -9.24
C PHE A 17 9.74 6.54 -8.17
N SER A 18 10.25 5.45 -7.63
CA SER A 18 11.32 5.45 -6.63
C SER A 18 12.51 4.66 -7.14
N GLU A 19 13.62 5.36 -7.42
CA GLU A 19 14.91 4.72 -7.69
C GLU A 19 15.55 4.30 -6.37
N ILE A 20 15.94 3.04 -6.29
CA ILE A 20 16.67 2.50 -5.14
C ILE A 20 18.07 2.11 -5.62
N SER A 21 19.09 2.77 -5.10
CA SER A 21 20.48 2.51 -5.43
C SER A 21 21.38 2.71 -4.20
N MET A 22 22.19 1.71 -3.87
CA MET A 22 23.15 1.77 -2.73
C MET A 22 22.53 2.20 -1.39
N GLY A 23 21.24 1.86 -1.15
CA GLY A 23 20.53 2.24 0.07
C GLY A 23 19.95 3.66 0.07
N VAL A 24 20.14 4.41 -1.00
CA VAL A 24 19.52 5.73 -1.22
C VAL A 24 18.24 5.55 -2.04
N ILE A 25 17.18 6.25 -1.65
CA ILE A 25 15.90 6.29 -2.37
C ILE A 25 15.70 7.70 -2.90
N SER A 26 15.51 7.81 -4.20
CA SER A 26 15.12 9.06 -4.88
C SER A 26 13.74 8.90 -5.45
N THR A 27 12.81 9.78 -5.08
CA THR A 27 11.39 9.64 -5.36
C THR A 27 10.88 10.78 -6.24
N PHE A 28 10.06 10.44 -7.23
CA PHE A 28 9.36 11.36 -8.13
C PHE A 28 7.88 11.03 -8.09
N GLU A 29 7.03 12.00 -7.80
CA GLU A 29 5.57 11.81 -7.69
C GLU A 29 4.82 12.74 -8.63
N HIS A 30 3.76 12.22 -9.25
CA HIS A 30 2.86 12.99 -10.09
C HIS A 30 1.41 12.61 -9.82
N LEU A 31 0.58 13.60 -9.54
CA LEU A 31 -0.87 13.42 -9.35
C LEU A 31 -1.60 13.68 -10.67
N PHE A 32 -2.53 12.78 -11.01
CA PHE A 32 -3.33 12.91 -12.22
C PHE A 32 -4.37 14.02 -12.07
N LYS A 33 -4.38 14.97 -13.01
CA LYS A 33 -5.37 16.05 -13.05
C LYS A 33 -6.72 15.60 -13.61
N ASP A 34 -6.70 14.59 -14.47
CA ASP A 34 -7.86 14.06 -15.18
C ASP A 34 -7.87 12.54 -15.06
N ARG A 35 -9.01 11.97 -14.64
CA ARG A 35 -9.16 10.53 -14.42
C ARG A 35 -9.65 9.78 -15.66
N GLN A 36 -9.39 10.30 -16.86
CA GLN A 36 -9.76 9.63 -18.10
C GLN A 36 -8.74 8.57 -18.48
N GLU A 37 -9.12 7.29 -18.43
CA GLU A 37 -8.24 6.13 -18.64
C GLU A 37 -7.37 6.21 -19.91
N TYR A 38 -7.89 6.75 -21.01
CA TYR A 38 -7.15 6.84 -22.27
C TYR A 38 -5.97 7.83 -22.22
N LYS A 39 -5.93 8.73 -21.24
CA LYS A 39 -4.85 9.69 -21.05
C LYS A 39 -3.75 9.21 -20.12
N PHE A 40 -4.02 8.20 -19.29
CA PHE A 40 -3.04 7.76 -18.29
C PHE A 40 -1.74 7.30 -18.90
N ARG A 41 -1.76 6.61 -20.05
CA ARG A 41 -0.53 6.14 -20.70
C ARG A 41 0.37 7.30 -21.12
N ASP A 42 -0.18 8.29 -21.80
CA ASP A 42 0.58 9.45 -22.28
C ASP A 42 1.16 10.24 -21.10
N VAL A 43 0.35 10.46 -20.05
CA VAL A 43 0.78 11.15 -18.83
C VAL A 43 1.89 10.38 -18.11
N LEU A 44 1.79 9.05 -18.01
CA LEU A 44 2.82 8.22 -17.40
C LEU A 44 4.13 8.25 -18.20
N ASP A 45 4.07 8.15 -19.52
CA ASP A 45 5.26 8.21 -20.38
C ASP A 45 5.92 9.57 -20.35
N GLU A 46 5.12 10.66 -20.41
CA GLU A 46 5.62 12.03 -20.30
C GLU A 46 6.28 12.28 -18.94
N PHE A 47 5.63 11.89 -17.86
CA PHE A 47 6.18 12.04 -16.51
C PHE A 47 7.44 11.19 -16.32
N TYR A 48 7.44 9.94 -16.77
CA TYR A 48 8.63 9.10 -16.71
C TYR A 48 9.82 9.73 -17.46
N ALA A 49 9.58 10.30 -18.63
CA ALA A 49 10.61 11.01 -19.39
C ALA A 49 11.16 12.25 -18.63
N GLN A 50 10.30 12.96 -17.91
CA GLN A 50 10.70 14.12 -17.10
C GLN A 50 11.60 13.75 -15.92
N THR A 51 11.48 12.54 -15.36
CA THR A 51 12.34 12.07 -14.26
C THR A 51 13.80 11.89 -14.66
N GLY A 52 14.08 11.71 -15.94
CA GLY A 52 15.41 11.40 -16.46
C GLY A 52 15.86 9.95 -16.21
N LEU A 53 15.02 9.12 -15.61
CA LEU A 53 15.28 7.69 -15.38
C LEU A 53 15.35 6.94 -16.71
N LYS A 54 16.25 5.97 -16.82
CA LYS A 54 16.42 5.16 -18.03
C LYS A 54 16.25 3.68 -17.68
N GLU A 55 15.38 2.99 -18.41
CA GLU A 55 15.10 1.56 -18.19
C GLU A 55 16.36 0.69 -18.09
N LYS A 56 17.32 0.89 -19.00
CA LYS A 56 18.57 0.13 -19.03
C LYS A 56 19.43 0.26 -17.75
N ASP A 57 19.11 1.21 -16.88
CA ASP A 57 19.87 1.48 -15.66
C ASP A 57 19.38 0.64 -14.47
N PHE A 58 18.27 -0.10 -14.62
CA PHE A 58 17.68 -0.91 -13.56
C PHE A 58 17.76 -2.40 -13.85
N ASP A 59 18.08 -3.16 -12.83
CA ASP A 59 18.15 -4.63 -12.84
C ASP A 59 16.76 -5.23 -12.53
N GLU A 60 15.97 -4.53 -11.71
CA GLU A 60 14.71 -5.00 -11.15
C GLU A 60 13.62 -3.93 -11.23
N TYR A 61 12.39 -4.37 -11.48
CA TYR A 61 11.20 -3.52 -11.51
C TYR A 61 10.11 -4.13 -10.65
N THR A 62 9.51 -3.30 -9.81
CA THR A 62 8.32 -3.69 -9.03
C THR A 62 7.21 -2.68 -9.23
N LEU A 63 5.97 -3.14 -9.26
CA LEU A 63 4.80 -2.29 -9.26
C LEU A 63 3.90 -2.64 -8.08
N SER A 64 3.59 -1.63 -7.30
CA SER A 64 2.57 -1.62 -6.27
C SER A 64 1.33 -0.91 -6.84
N TRP A 65 0.28 -1.69 -7.14
CA TRP A 65 -1.01 -1.13 -7.53
C TRP A 65 -1.84 -0.84 -6.30
N SER A 66 -2.23 0.42 -6.10
CA SER A 66 -3.10 0.83 -5.01
C SER A 66 -4.52 1.03 -5.52
N ALA A 67 -5.43 0.18 -5.07
CA ALA A 67 -6.86 0.27 -5.35
C ALA A 67 -7.64 0.17 -4.04
N GLU A 68 -8.67 1.00 -3.91
CA GLU A 68 -9.58 0.98 -2.77
C GLU A 68 -10.31 -0.37 -2.63
N ARG A 69 -10.67 -0.97 -3.80
CA ARG A 69 -11.38 -2.25 -3.81
C ARG A 69 -10.40 -3.41 -3.79
N SER A 70 -10.11 -3.86 -2.57
CA SER A 70 -9.35 -5.08 -2.32
C SER A 70 -9.86 -5.78 -1.07
N THR A 71 -9.73 -7.10 -1.00
CA THR A 71 -10.11 -7.90 0.17
C THR A 71 -9.09 -8.97 0.47
N LEU A 72 -8.86 -9.22 1.75
CA LEU A 72 -7.94 -10.23 2.24
C LEU A 72 -8.73 -11.48 2.65
N VAL A 73 -8.35 -12.62 2.10
CA VAL A 73 -9.01 -13.90 2.34
C VAL A 73 -7.99 -14.89 2.88
N PRO A 74 -8.31 -15.66 3.96
CA PRO A 74 -7.49 -16.78 4.40
C PRO A 74 -7.29 -17.80 3.27
N SER A 75 -6.06 -18.29 3.09
CA SER A 75 -5.71 -19.20 1.98
C SER A 75 -6.53 -20.51 1.99
N ASN A 76 -6.94 -20.99 3.17
CA ASN A 76 -7.78 -22.17 3.29
C ASN A 76 -9.23 -21.95 2.80
N ILE A 77 -9.74 -20.73 2.88
CA ILE A 77 -11.06 -20.35 2.33
C ILE A 77 -10.94 -20.12 0.82
N PHE A 78 -9.83 -19.51 0.38
CA PHE A 78 -9.60 -19.26 -1.04
C PHE A 78 -9.52 -20.56 -1.86
N GLY A 79 -8.89 -21.60 -1.36
CA GLY A 79 -8.75 -22.96 -1.88
C GLY A 79 -9.28 -23.20 -3.29
N GLU A 80 -10.47 -23.79 -3.39
CA GLU A 80 -11.19 -24.08 -4.64
C GLU A 80 -12.16 -22.96 -5.05
N SER A 81 -12.28 -21.88 -4.27
CA SER A 81 -13.20 -20.77 -4.55
C SER A 81 -12.73 -19.93 -5.72
N ASN A 82 -13.68 -19.45 -6.51
CA ASN A 82 -13.41 -18.50 -7.58
C ASN A 82 -13.13 -17.10 -6.97
N PRO A 83 -11.98 -16.45 -7.30
CA PRO A 83 -11.67 -15.11 -6.79
C PRO A 83 -12.75 -14.08 -7.12
N VAL A 84 -13.41 -14.19 -8.28
CA VAL A 84 -14.50 -13.29 -8.68
C VAL A 84 -15.70 -13.43 -7.74
N GLU A 85 -16.05 -14.65 -7.33
CA GLU A 85 -17.18 -14.88 -6.42
C GLU A 85 -16.90 -14.29 -5.04
N LEU A 86 -15.68 -14.52 -4.50
CA LEU A 86 -15.25 -13.96 -3.22
C LEU A 86 -15.22 -12.42 -3.26
N PHE A 87 -14.73 -11.85 -4.34
CA PHE A 87 -14.71 -10.40 -4.52
C PHE A 87 -16.13 -9.81 -4.59
N ASN A 88 -17.03 -10.46 -5.33
CA ASN A 88 -18.43 -10.04 -5.45
C ASN A 88 -19.22 -10.13 -4.14
N LEU A 89 -18.83 -10.99 -3.20
CA LEU A 89 -19.41 -11.01 -1.86
C LEU A 89 -19.11 -9.72 -1.07
N CYS A 90 -17.97 -9.10 -1.33
CA CYS A 90 -17.55 -7.88 -0.64
C CYS A 90 -18.04 -6.60 -1.35
N PHE A 91 -18.01 -6.60 -2.69
CA PHE A 91 -18.15 -5.37 -3.47
C PHE A 91 -19.34 -5.38 -4.47
N GLY A 92 -20.12 -6.47 -4.51
CA GLY A 92 -21.25 -6.60 -5.44
C GLY A 92 -20.83 -7.20 -6.79
N LYS A 93 -21.84 -7.41 -7.68
CA LYS A 93 -21.66 -8.14 -8.94
C LYS A 93 -21.46 -7.26 -10.18
N ASP A 94 -21.47 -5.94 -10.01
CA ASP A 94 -21.42 -4.99 -11.14
C ASP A 94 -19.98 -4.73 -11.64
N ILE A 95 -19.00 -5.48 -11.12
CA ILE A 95 -17.58 -5.32 -11.44
C ILE A 95 -17.20 -6.31 -12.54
N PRO A 96 -16.61 -5.84 -13.66
CA PRO A 96 -16.18 -6.73 -14.73
C PRO A 96 -15.19 -7.78 -14.23
N ALA A 97 -15.48 -9.07 -14.45
CA ALA A 97 -14.65 -10.18 -13.95
C ALA A 97 -13.20 -10.13 -14.45
N GLY A 98 -12.96 -9.63 -15.66
CA GLY A 98 -11.61 -9.47 -16.23
C GLY A 98 -10.74 -8.46 -15.49
N THR A 99 -11.33 -7.56 -14.70
CA THR A 99 -10.58 -6.57 -13.90
C THR A 99 -10.24 -7.08 -12.49
N ILE A 100 -10.64 -8.30 -12.12
CA ILE A 100 -10.36 -8.89 -10.81
C ILE A 100 -9.12 -9.77 -10.92
N ASP A 101 -8.18 -9.57 -10.02
CA ASP A 101 -6.93 -10.31 -9.92
C ASP A 101 -6.63 -10.66 -8.46
N TYR A 102 -5.61 -11.46 -8.21
CA TYR A 102 -5.22 -11.81 -6.84
C TYR A 102 -3.72 -12.03 -6.69
N ASN A 103 -3.22 -11.78 -5.48
CA ASN A 103 -1.87 -12.15 -5.06
C ASN A 103 -1.93 -13.13 -3.90
N ARG A 104 -1.14 -14.19 -3.97
CA ARG A 104 -0.94 -15.13 -2.85
C ARG A 104 0.20 -14.63 -1.97
N ILE A 105 -0.01 -14.69 -0.66
CA ILE A 105 0.97 -14.40 0.39
C ILE A 105 1.08 -15.67 1.25
N PRO A 106 1.67 -16.74 0.69
CA PRO A 106 1.62 -18.08 1.31
C PRO A 106 2.30 -18.13 2.65
N GLU A 107 3.36 -17.34 2.87
CA GLU A 107 4.10 -17.22 4.12
C GLU A 107 3.24 -16.71 5.29
N HIS A 108 2.12 -16.05 4.98
CA HIS A 108 1.15 -15.57 5.98
C HIS A 108 -0.22 -16.22 5.87
N GLY A 109 -0.39 -17.17 4.97
CA GLY A 109 -1.66 -17.86 4.76
C GLY A 109 -2.79 -16.95 4.26
N ILE A 110 -2.45 -15.91 3.50
CA ILE A 110 -3.37 -14.87 3.03
C ILE A 110 -3.39 -14.84 1.50
N VAL A 111 -4.55 -14.55 0.93
CA VAL A 111 -4.71 -14.18 -0.48
C VAL A 111 -5.36 -12.80 -0.52
N ASN A 112 -4.76 -11.89 -1.25
CA ASN A 112 -5.30 -10.57 -1.53
C ASN A 112 -6.00 -10.60 -2.88
N ILE A 113 -7.31 -10.34 -2.93
CA ILE A 113 -8.11 -10.24 -4.16
C ILE A 113 -8.41 -8.76 -4.37
N TYR A 114 -8.21 -8.24 -5.57
CA TYR A 114 -8.31 -6.81 -5.85
C TYR A 114 -8.76 -6.52 -7.26
N GLN A 115 -9.23 -5.30 -7.46
CA GLN A 115 -9.55 -4.79 -8.79
C GLN A 115 -8.33 -4.09 -9.40
N ILE A 116 -8.06 -4.38 -10.68
CA ILE A 116 -7.03 -3.72 -11.47
C ILE A 116 -7.51 -3.53 -12.91
N PRO A 117 -7.54 -2.29 -13.43
CA PRO A 117 -7.92 -2.03 -14.81
C PRO A 117 -6.97 -2.68 -15.82
N ASP A 118 -7.51 -3.16 -16.95
CA ASP A 118 -6.72 -3.81 -18.00
C ASP A 118 -5.64 -2.91 -18.60
N TRP A 119 -5.89 -1.59 -18.64
CA TRP A 119 -4.90 -0.63 -19.13
C TRP A 119 -3.63 -0.62 -18.27
N VAL A 120 -3.74 -0.80 -16.94
CA VAL A 120 -2.58 -0.87 -16.02
C VAL A 120 -1.73 -2.07 -16.38
N LYS A 121 -2.35 -3.26 -16.47
CA LYS A 121 -1.63 -4.50 -16.83
C LYS A 121 -0.95 -4.36 -18.18
N SER A 122 -1.67 -3.90 -19.20
CA SER A 122 -1.14 -3.77 -20.56
C SER A 122 -0.05 -2.71 -20.67
N TYR A 123 -0.16 -1.59 -19.95
CA TYR A 123 0.86 -0.56 -19.91
C TYR A 123 2.16 -1.10 -19.29
N ILE A 124 2.06 -1.70 -18.11
CA ILE A 124 3.23 -2.20 -17.38
C ILE A 124 3.96 -3.30 -18.16
N VAL A 125 3.25 -4.29 -18.70
CA VAL A 125 3.85 -5.37 -19.48
C VAL A 125 4.58 -4.83 -20.72
N THR A 126 4.02 -3.80 -21.35
CA THR A 126 4.61 -3.20 -22.56
C THR A 126 5.81 -2.31 -22.22
N ARG A 127 5.69 -1.50 -21.17
CA ARG A 127 6.65 -0.45 -20.85
C ARG A 127 7.79 -0.94 -19.95
N PHE A 128 7.48 -1.82 -19.00
CA PHE A 128 8.42 -2.37 -18.03
C PHE A 128 8.32 -3.90 -18.00
N PRO A 129 8.85 -4.58 -19.05
CA PRO A 129 8.84 -6.04 -19.11
C PRO A 129 9.62 -6.62 -17.92
N ARG A 130 9.13 -7.70 -17.34
CA ARG A 130 9.64 -8.38 -16.13
C ARG A 130 9.29 -7.69 -14.81
N THR A 131 8.38 -6.71 -14.79
CA THR A 131 7.90 -6.10 -13.55
C THR A 131 7.14 -7.12 -12.71
N VAL A 132 7.49 -7.20 -11.43
CA VAL A 132 6.67 -7.90 -10.43
C VAL A 132 5.52 -6.97 -10.05
N LEU A 133 4.32 -7.28 -10.57
CA LEU A 133 3.10 -6.52 -10.31
C LEU A 133 2.34 -7.16 -9.16
N GLN A 134 2.09 -6.41 -8.09
CA GLN A 134 1.25 -6.82 -6.98
C GLN A 134 0.39 -5.65 -6.50
N HIS A 135 -0.71 -5.98 -5.83
CA HIS A 135 -1.47 -4.98 -5.11
C HIS A 135 -0.70 -4.50 -3.88
N GLU A 136 -0.86 -3.24 -3.54
CA GLU A 136 -0.18 -2.58 -2.42
C GLU A 136 -0.30 -3.36 -1.10
N ASN A 137 -1.50 -3.85 -0.75
CA ASN A 137 -1.71 -4.63 0.47
C ASN A 137 -0.79 -5.86 0.55
N SER A 138 -0.41 -6.46 -0.58
CA SER A 138 0.50 -7.62 -0.60
C SER A 138 1.92 -7.23 -0.20
N HIS A 139 2.38 -6.05 -0.64
CA HIS A 139 3.65 -5.48 -0.23
C HIS A 139 3.61 -5.04 1.24
N LEU A 140 2.54 -4.35 1.64
CA LEU A 140 2.36 -3.84 2.99
C LEU A 140 2.36 -4.94 4.05
N ILE A 141 1.67 -6.06 3.77
CA ILE A 141 1.64 -7.21 4.66
C ILE A 141 3.06 -7.77 4.83
N ARG A 142 3.80 -8.01 3.74
CA ARG A 142 5.19 -8.47 3.83
C ARG A 142 6.08 -7.49 4.57
N GLY A 143 5.96 -6.20 4.27
CA GLY A 143 6.70 -5.16 4.98
C GLY A 143 6.38 -5.10 6.47
N LEU A 144 5.10 -5.22 6.83
CA LEU A 144 4.66 -5.23 8.22
C LEU A 144 5.24 -6.42 8.98
N PHE A 145 5.29 -7.61 8.37
CA PHE A 145 5.84 -8.82 8.97
C PHE A 145 7.36 -8.97 8.85
N ALA A 146 8.05 -8.14 8.04
CA ALA A 146 9.52 -8.10 8.01
C ALA A 146 10.10 -7.65 9.35
N ASP A 147 9.39 -6.78 10.07
CA ASP A 147 9.68 -6.49 11.47
C ASP A 147 9.06 -7.57 12.38
N SER A 148 9.62 -7.73 13.59
CA SER A 148 8.99 -8.62 14.58
C SER A 148 7.60 -8.11 14.97
N THR A 149 6.57 -8.88 14.69
CA THR A 149 5.17 -8.58 15.02
C THR A 149 4.66 -9.34 16.24
N PHE A 150 5.56 -9.86 17.10
CA PHE A 150 5.15 -10.50 18.35
C PHE A 150 4.43 -9.50 19.27
N ARG A 151 4.91 -8.26 19.32
CA ARG A 151 4.19 -7.13 19.89
C ARG A 151 3.24 -6.54 18.87
N LEU A 152 2.41 -5.59 19.29
CA LEU A 152 1.51 -4.87 18.39
C LEU A 152 2.31 -4.05 17.37
N ALA A 153 2.04 -4.28 16.09
CA ALA A 153 2.54 -3.51 14.98
C ALA A 153 1.36 -2.90 14.22
N ILE A 154 1.35 -1.60 14.09
CA ILE A 154 0.31 -0.82 13.42
C ILE A 154 0.96 -0.10 12.25
N LEU A 155 0.32 -0.17 11.08
CA LEU A 155 0.68 0.57 9.89
C LEU A 155 -0.50 1.46 9.50
N LEU A 156 -0.27 2.76 9.42
CA LEU A 156 -1.23 3.77 9.01
C LEU A 156 -0.70 4.49 7.77
N ILE A 157 -1.50 4.53 6.71
CA ILE A 157 -1.12 5.08 5.42
C ILE A 157 -2.20 6.08 5.00
N PRO A 158 -1.98 7.38 5.17
CA PRO A 158 -2.87 8.40 4.62
C PRO A 158 -2.72 8.50 3.10
N TYR A 159 -3.85 8.70 2.43
CA TYR A 159 -3.98 9.10 1.04
C TYR A 159 -4.75 10.44 1.00
N GLY A 160 -5.04 10.95 -0.17
CA GLY A 160 -5.68 12.27 -0.26
C GLY A 160 -7.04 12.39 0.45
N THR A 161 -7.87 11.33 0.48
CA THR A 161 -9.24 11.36 1.01
C THR A 161 -9.57 10.23 1.97
N TYR A 162 -8.74 9.21 2.04
CA TYR A 162 -8.91 8.06 2.93
C TYR A 162 -7.56 7.65 3.52
N PHE A 163 -7.57 6.79 4.52
CA PHE A 163 -6.36 6.14 5.02
C PHE A 163 -6.56 4.63 5.16
N SER A 164 -5.47 3.90 4.99
CA SER A 164 -5.41 2.47 5.28
C SER A 164 -4.87 2.25 6.68
N LEU A 165 -5.46 1.30 7.38
CA LEU A 165 -5.03 0.86 8.70
C LEU A 165 -4.85 -0.65 8.70
N MET A 166 -3.64 -1.10 9.02
CA MET A 166 -3.32 -2.52 9.22
C MET A 166 -2.72 -2.73 10.60
N MET A 167 -3.09 -3.84 11.24
CA MET A 167 -2.54 -4.22 12.54
C MET A 167 -2.13 -5.69 12.54
N ALA A 168 -0.96 -5.97 13.07
CA ALA A 168 -0.46 -7.32 13.30
C ALA A 168 -0.03 -7.48 14.76
N LYS A 169 -0.25 -8.68 15.31
CA LYS A 169 0.17 -9.07 16.65
C LYS A 169 0.36 -10.57 16.71
N GLU A 170 1.33 -11.05 17.48
CA GLU A 170 1.60 -12.48 17.64
C GLU A 170 1.80 -13.19 16.28
N ASN A 171 2.47 -12.53 15.36
CA ASN A 171 2.71 -12.98 14.00
C ASN A 171 1.44 -13.25 13.19
N LYS A 172 0.34 -12.57 13.50
CA LYS A 172 -0.94 -12.66 12.76
C LYS A 172 -1.41 -11.28 12.36
N LEU A 173 -1.94 -11.15 11.16
CA LEU A 173 -2.71 -9.98 10.76
C LEU A 173 -4.06 -10.03 11.48
N ILE A 174 -4.33 -9.04 12.33
CA ILE A 174 -5.53 -8.99 13.18
C ILE A 174 -6.54 -7.94 12.71
N TYR A 175 -6.11 -7.03 11.84
CA TYR A 175 -6.97 -6.00 11.27
C TYR A 175 -6.41 -5.45 9.95
N SER A 176 -7.30 -5.15 9.01
CA SER A 176 -7.02 -4.39 7.79
C SER A 176 -8.30 -3.73 7.32
N SER A 177 -8.31 -2.41 7.14
CA SER A 177 -9.44 -1.65 6.62
C SER A 177 -9.00 -0.30 6.09
N HIS A 178 -9.94 0.35 5.36
CA HIS A 178 -9.81 1.72 4.88
C HIS A 178 -10.88 2.58 5.54
N PHE A 179 -10.59 3.86 5.77
CA PHE A 179 -11.49 4.83 6.35
C PHE A 179 -11.38 6.14 5.60
N ASP A 180 -12.51 6.72 5.24
CA ASP A 180 -12.56 8.10 4.77
C ASP A 180 -12.24 9.05 5.91
N TYR A 181 -11.61 10.19 5.61
CA TYR A 181 -11.35 11.24 6.58
C TYR A 181 -11.44 12.62 5.91
N GLN A 182 -11.76 13.62 6.71
CA GLN A 182 -11.77 15.02 6.30
C GLN A 182 -10.76 15.84 7.11
N SER A 183 -10.35 15.34 8.25
CA SER A 183 -9.40 15.99 9.16
C SER A 183 -8.47 14.97 9.82
N ILE A 184 -7.40 15.46 10.44
CA ILE A 184 -6.47 14.62 11.22
C ILE A 184 -7.17 14.02 12.44
N GLU A 185 -8.11 14.75 13.03
CA GLU A 185 -8.92 14.31 14.17
C GLU A 185 -9.74 13.06 13.80
N ASP A 186 -10.26 12.97 12.56
CA ASP A 186 -10.97 11.78 12.10
C ASP A 186 -10.03 10.56 12.07
N VAL A 187 -8.80 10.74 11.61
CA VAL A 187 -7.79 9.66 11.58
C VAL A 187 -7.48 9.18 13.01
N VAL A 188 -7.26 10.11 13.92
CA VAL A 188 -7.01 9.81 15.33
C VAL A 188 -8.21 9.10 15.96
N TYR A 189 -9.43 9.58 15.69
CA TYR A 189 -10.66 8.97 16.17
C TYR A 189 -10.81 7.52 15.70
N HIS A 190 -10.67 7.27 14.41
CA HIS A 190 -10.80 5.92 13.86
C HIS A 190 -9.71 4.98 14.39
N LEU A 191 -8.47 5.44 14.52
CA LEU A 191 -7.41 4.65 15.12
C LEU A 191 -7.74 4.27 16.57
N ALA A 192 -8.14 5.25 17.40
CA ALA A 192 -8.51 5.01 18.79
C ALA A 192 -9.72 4.07 18.89
N PHE A 193 -10.74 4.27 18.06
CA PHE A 193 -11.92 3.43 18.00
C PHE A 193 -11.57 1.97 17.66
N VAL A 194 -10.72 1.71 16.66
CA VAL A 194 -10.29 0.35 16.30
C VAL A 194 -9.47 -0.27 17.42
N LEU A 195 -8.55 0.47 18.03
CA LEU A 195 -7.76 -0.02 19.16
C LEU A 195 -8.65 -0.40 20.35
N GLN A 196 -9.68 0.40 20.63
CA GLN A 196 -10.66 0.09 21.68
C GLN A 196 -11.47 -1.15 21.36
N GLN A 197 -12.01 -1.27 20.12
CA GLN A 197 -12.80 -2.41 19.68
C GLN A 197 -12.01 -3.75 19.69
N LYS A 198 -10.70 -3.66 19.47
CA LYS A 198 -9.79 -4.81 19.49
C LYS A 198 -9.13 -5.07 20.86
N GLU A 199 -9.50 -4.30 21.88
CA GLU A 199 -8.91 -4.38 23.23
C GLU A 199 -7.38 -4.19 23.23
N LEU A 200 -6.90 -3.29 22.36
CA LEU A 200 -5.47 -3.01 22.15
C LEU A 200 -5.00 -1.70 22.77
N MET A 201 -5.90 -0.96 23.44
CA MET A 201 -5.56 0.28 24.13
C MET A 201 -4.46 0.02 25.19
N ASN A 202 -3.55 0.97 25.33
CA ASN A 202 -2.43 0.87 26.28
C ASN A 202 -1.48 -0.32 26.10
N GLN A 203 -1.48 -0.99 24.94
CA GLN A 203 -0.52 -2.04 24.63
C GLN A 203 0.79 -1.46 24.09
N GLU A 204 1.89 -2.11 24.44
CA GLU A 204 3.19 -1.80 23.84
C GLU A 204 3.25 -2.23 22.38
N GLY A 205 3.77 -1.35 21.54
CA GLY A 205 3.89 -1.64 20.11
C GLY A 205 4.57 -0.54 19.32
N LYS A 206 4.49 -0.67 18.00
CA LYS A 206 4.96 0.32 17.05
C LYS A 206 3.77 0.80 16.22
N LEU A 207 3.63 2.11 16.07
CA LEU A 207 2.75 2.73 15.09
C LEU A 207 3.62 3.40 14.03
N ARG A 208 3.64 2.81 12.84
CA ARG A 208 4.34 3.35 11.68
C ARG A 208 3.36 4.12 10.81
N ILE A 209 3.74 5.34 10.47
CA ILE A 209 3.02 6.20 9.53
C ILE A 209 3.89 6.30 8.28
N THR A 210 3.32 5.99 7.13
CA THR A 210 3.97 6.12 5.81
C THR A 210 3.09 6.95 4.89
N GLN A 211 3.62 7.36 3.75
CA GLN A 211 2.92 8.24 2.83
C GLN A 211 2.39 7.45 1.63
N GLY A 212 1.07 7.42 1.46
CA GLY A 212 0.44 7.01 0.21
C GLY A 212 0.55 8.11 -0.86
N ILE A 213 0.24 7.76 -2.10
CA ILE A 213 0.19 8.73 -3.21
C ILE A 213 -0.83 9.82 -2.88
N GLY A 214 -0.44 11.09 -3.03
CA GLY A 214 -1.30 12.24 -2.76
C GLY A 214 -1.34 12.70 -1.31
N SER A 215 -0.66 12.03 -0.38
CA SER A 215 -0.49 12.55 0.98
C SER A 215 0.82 13.31 1.11
N GLY A 216 0.77 14.54 1.61
CA GLY A 216 1.97 15.34 1.86
C GLY A 216 2.72 14.92 3.13
N SER A 217 4.03 15.24 3.19
CA SER A 217 4.84 15.02 4.41
C SER A 217 4.32 15.80 5.61
N GLU A 218 3.80 17.00 5.38
CA GLU A 218 3.23 17.87 6.43
C GLU A 218 2.08 17.19 7.17
N PHE A 219 1.22 16.45 6.44
CA PHE A 219 0.12 15.70 7.06
C PHE A 219 0.64 14.62 8.02
N SER A 220 1.65 13.87 7.62
CA SER A 220 2.23 12.81 8.46
C SER A 220 2.90 13.37 9.72
N GLU A 221 3.58 14.50 9.60
CA GLU A 221 4.22 15.18 10.74
C GLU A 221 3.17 15.72 11.73
N GLU A 222 2.12 16.35 11.23
CA GLU A 222 1.04 16.87 12.06
C GLU A 222 0.27 15.72 12.74
N LEU A 223 0.00 14.62 12.01
CA LEU A 223 -0.64 13.44 12.57
C LEU A 223 0.19 12.84 13.72
N ILE A 224 1.51 12.71 13.57
CA ILE A 224 2.41 12.27 14.64
C ILE A 224 2.33 13.20 15.86
N ASN A 225 2.33 14.51 15.60
CA ASN A 225 2.22 15.50 16.66
C ASN A 225 0.87 15.39 17.41
N GLN A 226 -0.22 15.18 16.71
CA GLN A 226 -1.53 14.95 17.33
C GLN A 226 -1.55 13.63 18.12
N LEU A 227 -1.12 12.53 17.56
CA LEU A 227 -1.08 11.22 18.22
C LEU A 227 -0.23 11.22 19.48
N SER A 228 0.89 11.96 19.50
CA SER A 228 1.77 12.08 20.66
C SER A 228 1.11 12.72 21.89
N LYS A 229 0.02 13.46 21.69
CA LYS A 229 -0.74 14.13 22.77
C LYS A 229 -1.76 13.18 23.44
N PHE A 230 -2.00 11.99 22.87
CA PHE A 230 -2.97 11.03 23.42
C PHE A 230 -2.31 10.11 24.46
N PRO A 231 -2.66 10.20 25.76
CA PRO A 231 -2.04 9.39 26.82
C PRO A 231 -2.21 7.88 26.57
N ASP A 232 -3.37 7.48 26.05
CA ASP A 232 -3.71 6.07 25.78
C ASP A 232 -2.86 5.43 24.69
N LEU A 233 -2.18 6.23 23.88
CA LEU A 233 -1.25 5.80 22.83
C LEU A 233 0.22 5.90 23.27
N SER A 234 0.49 6.34 24.50
CA SER A 234 1.85 6.59 25.01
C SER A 234 2.78 5.38 25.01
N LYS A 235 2.24 4.17 24.97
CA LYS A 235 3.00 2.92 24.87
C LYS A 235 3.36 2.52 23.43
N LEU A 236 2.85 3.24 22.43
CA LEU A 236 3.20 3.03 21.05
C LEU A 236 4.43 3.88 20.68
N THR A 237 5.42 3.24 20.10
CA THR A 237 6.54 3.96 19.47
C THR A 237 6.06 4.47 18.12
N LEU A 238 5.98 5.80 17.96
CA LEU A 238 5.58 6.44 16.71
C LEU A 238 6.79 6.51 15.76
N LEU A 239 6.62 6.04 14.53
CA LEU A 239 7.65 6.00 13.49
C LEU A 239 7.13 6.71 12.24
N ASN A 240 7.85 7.72 11.76
CA ASN A 240 7.66 8.28 10.42
C ASN A 240 8.55 7.52 9.44
N ASP A 241 7.96 6.80 8.50
CA ASP A 241 8.69 6.00 7.52
C ASP A 241 8.12 6.25 6.11
N PRO A 242 8.47 7.38 5.49
CA PRO A 242 7.89 7.80 4.21
C PRO A 242 8.19 6.83 3.06
N HIS A 243 9.20 5.97 3.21
CA HIS A 243 9.61 5.01 2.18
C HIS A 243 9.19 3.57 2.49
N PHE A 244 8.29 3.34 3.44
CA PHE A 244 7.90 1.99 3.84
C PHE A 244 7.34 1.19 2.66
N ILE A 245 6.44 1.77 1.84
CA ILE A 245 5.84 1.10 0.69
C ILE A 245 6.92 0.70 -0.33
N THR A 246 7.81 1.65 -0.65
CA THR A 246 8.96 1.42 -1.54
C THR A 246 9.88 0.31 -1.02
N ASN A 247 10.18 0.32 0.29
CA ASN A 247 11.02 -0.71 0.92
C ASN A 247 10.32 -2.07 0.96
N ALA A 248 9.01 -2.11 1.18
CA ALA A 248 8.22 -3.33 1.19
C ALA A 248 8.20 -4.02 -0.18
N GLN A 249 8.26 -3.26 -1.28
CA GLN A 249 8.35 -3.82 -2.63
C GLN A 249 9.62 -4.64 -2.85
N ARG A 250 10.73 -4.33 -2.15
CA ARG A 250 12.00 -5.08 -2.23
C ARG A 250 11.91 -6.50 -1.69
N LEU A 251 10.93 -6.78 -0.85
CA LEU A 251 10.72 -8.12 -0.31
C LEU A 251 10.06 -9.09 -1.31
N CYS A 252 9.71 -8.60 -2.48
CA CYS A 252 8.99 -9.36 -3.50
C CYS A 252 9.84 -9.69 -4.74
N VAL A 253 11.13 -9.35 -4.74
CA VAL A 253 12.10 -9.56 -5.83
C VAL A 253 13.11 -10.63 -5.47
#